data_6bd28deb7da68eb7571f5ac136dde25b
#
_entry.id   6bd28deb7da68eb7571f5ac136dde25b
#
_cell.length_a   1.000
_cell.length_b   1.000
_cell.length_c   1.000
_cell.angle_alpha   90.00
_cell.angle_beta   90.00
_cell.angle_gamma   90.00
#
_symmetry.space_group_name_H-M   'P 1'
#
loop_
_entity.id
_entity.type
_entity.pdbx_description
1 polymer ?
#
loop_
_entity_poly.entity_id
_entity_poly.type
_entity_poly.pdbx_seq_one_letter_code
_entity_poly.pdbx_strand_id
1 'polypeptide(L)'
;MTASCVTSDACPDGEGYVKYICRHEPAPAPEQAGLAELDALRTELFDAGLIGQRPDGTGFGNVSLRSEKGFVVSATATGGVRELGAEGYSLVEDWSVAGNRLTCRGSLPASSEALTHAAVYEADADARCVVHAHSRPLFDGLLEAGALHTPRNAAYGTPEMAVAVADIARRYPQEGILVMLGHDEGILAYGPSIRAVASLISFAVRNFFLSSPGCGKMCPHGACHVS
;
A
#
# COMPACT_ATOMS: atom_id res chain seq x y z
N MET A 1 10.76 28.95 7.59
CA MET A 1 9.81 29.22 6.50
C MET A 1 9.17 27.89 6.17
N THR A 2 7.95 27.66 6.63
CA THR A 2 7.20 26.41 6.46
C THR A 2 6.62 26.41 5.05
N ALA A 3 7.15 25.56 4.17
CA ALA A 3 6.58 25.35 2.85
C ALA A 3 5.29 24.52 3.02
N SER A 4 4.16 25.23 3.06
CA SER A 4 2.84 24.62 2.96
C SER A 4 2.61 24.28 1.49
N CYS A 5 2.75 23.03 1.10
CA CYS A 5 2.34 22.58 -0.21
C CYS A 5 0.81 22.42 -0.20
N VAL A 6 0.09 23.52 -0.45
CA VAL A 6 -1.33 23.50 -0.76
C VAL A 6 -1.42 23.44 -2.28
N THR A 7 -1.56 22.28 -2.86
CA THR A 7 -1.97 22.14 -4.26
C THR A 7 -3.48 22.23 -4.36
N SER A 8 -3.99 23.45 -4.54
CA SER A 8 -5.36 23.73 -4.96
C SER A 8 -5.38 23.88 -6.49
N ASP A 9 -5.18 22.79 -7.23
CA ASP A 9 -5.57 22.73 -8.64
C ASP A 9 -6.21 21.37 -8.87
N ALA A 10 -7.26 21.33 -9.70
CA ALA A 10 -8.13 20.19 -9.94
C ALA A 10 -7.32 18.89 -9.96
N CYS A 11 -7.57 18.03 -8.97
CA CYS A 11 -6.91 16.74 -8.83
C CYS A 11 -7.21 15.92 -10.10
N PRO A 12 -6.23 15.55 -10.93
CA PRO A 12 -6.50 14.66 -12.02
C PRO A 12 -7.04 13.34 -11.45
N ASP A 13 -8.08 12.77 -12.06
CA ASP A 13 -8.67 11.48 -11.70
C ASP A 13 -7.72 10.32 -12.04
N GLY A 14 -6.53 10.29 -11.40
CA GLY A 14 -5.47 9.32 -11.65
C GLY A 14 -4.95 8.67 -10.38
N GLU A 15 -4.53 7.41 -10.47
CA GLU A 15 -3.80 6.69 -9.43
C GLU A 15 -2.46 7.36 -9.13
N GLY A 16 -1.95 7.23 -7.89
CA GLY A 16 -0.64 7.75 -7.48
C GLY A 16 -0.63 9.21 -7.01
N TYR A 17 -1.75 9.93 -7.08
CA TYR A 17 -1.87 11.29 -6.57
C TYR A 17 -2.37 11.32 -5.13
N VAL A 18 -1.75 12.20 -4.31
CA VAL A 18 -2.19 12.44 -2.93
C VAL A 18 -3.50 13.22 -2.95
N LYS A 19 -4.59 12.62 -2.47
CA LYS A 19 -5.95 13.19 -2.42
C LYS A 19 -6.32 13.78 -1.05
N TYR A 20 -5.42 13.72 -0.09
CA TYR A 20 -5.59 14.26 1.26
C TYR A 20 -4.70 15.50 1.46
N ILE A 21 -5.00 16.30 2.46
CA ILE A 21 -4.16 17.43 2.87
C ILE A 21 -2.93 16.86 3.59
N CYS A 22 -1.76 16.93 2.96
CA CYS A 22 -0.50 16.49 3.53
C CYS A 22 0.29 17.69 4.10
N ARG A 23 0.55 17.66 5.41
CA ARG A 23 1.56 18.52 6.02
C ARG A 23 2.87 17.73 6.11
N HIS A 24 3.75 17.97 5.16
CA HIS A 24 5.07 17.35 5.15
C HIS A 24 6.10 18.26 5.81
N GLU A 25 6.85 17.72 6.77
CA GLU A 25 7.99 18.35 7.43
C GLU A 25 9.27 17.62 6.99
N PRO A 26 10.14 18.25 6.18
CA PRO A 26 11.42 17.65 5.80
C PRO A 26 12.23 17.27 7.05
N ALA A 27 12.69 16.04 7.10
CA ALA A 27 13.46 15.48 8.21
C ALA A 27 14.39 14.36 7.70
N PRO A 28 15.40 13.96 8.47
CA PRO A 28 16.17 12.75 8.19
C PRO A 28 15.26 11.51 8.12
N ALA A 29 15.77 10.45 7.51
CA ALA A 29 15.12 9.15 7.48
C ALA A 29 14.61 8.72 8.86
N PRO A 30 13.41 8.11 8.96
CA PRO A 30 12.88 7.68 10.23
C PRO A 30 13.72 6.54 10.83
N GLU A 31 14.08 6.66 12.10
CA GLU A 31 14.68 5.57 12.85
C GLU A 31 13.56 4.69 13.41
N GLN A 32 13.36 3.50 12.81
CA GLN A 32 12.29 2.58 13.15
C GLN A 32 12.82 1.15 13.21
N ALA A 33 12.64 0.49 14.34
CA ALA A 33 12.93 -0.94 14.46
C ALA A 33 12.06 -1.75 13.46
N GLY A 34 12.67 -2.67 12.72
CA GLY A 34 12.00 -3.45 11.69
C GLY A 34 11.89 -2.77 10.31
N LEU A 35 12.37 -1.53 10.14
CA LEU A 35 12.31 -0.85 8.85
C LEU A 35 13.07 -1.61 7.75
N ALA A 36 14.24 -2.16 8.06
CA ALA A 36 15.00 -2.97 7.11
C ALA A 36 14.26 -4.26 6.69
N GLU A 37 13.51 -4.90 7.63
CA GLU A 37 12.68 -6.06 7.32
C GLU A 37 11.47 -5.65 6.45
N LEU A 38 10.86 -4.50 6.72
CA LEU A 38 9.79 -3.95 5.89
C LEU A 38 10.27 -3.64 4.48
N ASP A 39 11.47 -3.05 4.32
CA ASP A 39 12.06 -2.73 3.02
C ASP A 39 12.41 -4.00 2.24
N ALA A 40 12.88 -5.04 2.91
CA ALA A 40 13.09 -6.36 2.31
C ALA A 40 11.76 -6.96 1.79
N LEU A 41 10.68 -6.95 2.59
CA LEU A 41 9.37 -7.38 2.11
C LEU A 41 8.90 -6.54 0.92
N ARG A 42 9.05 -5.21 0.99
CA ARG A 42 8.66 -4.33 -0.13
C ARG A 42 9.45 -4.66 -1.40
N THR A 43 10.74 -4.97 -1.29
CA THR A 43 11.59 -5.39 -2.41
C THR A 43 11.11 -6.71 -3.02
N GLU A 44 10.75 -7.70 -2.19
CA GLU A 44 10.14 -8.96 -2.66
C GLU A 44 8.83 -8.72 -3.41
N LEU A 45 7.97 -7.82 -2.91
CA LEU A 45 6.72 -7.44 -3.57
C LEU A 45 6.95 -6.72 -4.90
N PHE A 46 7.99 -5.88 -4.97
CA PHE A 46 8.42 -5.23 -6.21
C PHE A 46 8.89 -6.26 -7.25
N ASP A 47 9.75 -7.20 -6.86
CA ASP A 47 10.25 -8.27 -7.73
C ASP A 47 9.12 -9.19 -8.22
N ALA A 48 8.05 -9.35 -7.42
CA ALA A 48 6.85 -10.08 -7.79
C ALA A 48 5.86 -9.27 -8.65
N GLY A 49 6.13 -7.98 -8.91
CA GLY A 49 5.26 -7.09 -9.67
C GLY A 49 3.98 -6.67 -8.93
N LEU A 50 3.94 -6.81 -7.60
CA LEU A 50 2.82 -6.44 -6.74
C LEU A 50 2.90 -4.98 -6.27
N ILE A 51 4.08 -4.41 -6.29
CA ILE A 51 4.39 -2.98 -6.09
C ILE A 51 5.27 -2.56 -7.26
N GLY A 52 5.08 -1.35 -7.77
CA GLY A 52 5.87 -0.93 -8.92
C GLY A 52 5.49 0.41 -9.49
N GLN A 53 5.81 0.58 -10.77
CA GLN A 53 5.48 1.77 -11.55
C GLN A 53 4.93 1.34 -12.92
N ARG A 54 3.84 1.97 -13.33
CA ARG A 54 3.24 1.77 -14.67
C ARG A 54 4.08 2.47 -15.75
N PRO A 55 3.88 2.12 -17.04
CA PRO A 55 4.61 2.78 -18.15
C PRO A 55 4.41 4.30 -18.23
N ASP A 56 3.30 4.81 -17.72
CA ASP A 56 2.99 6.26 -17.65
C ASP A 56 3.71 6.99 -16.50
N GLY A 57 4.49 6.25 -15.68
CA GLY A 57 5.19 6.79 -14.53
C GLY A 57 4.41 6.73 -13.23
N THR A 58 3.15 6.29 -13.24
CA THR A 58 2.32 6.17 -12.03
C THR A 58 2.81 5.04 -11.14
N GLY A 59 3.20 5.35 -9.89
CA GLY A 59 3.56 4.36 -8.90
C GLY A 59 2.33 3.69 -8.29
N PHE A 60 2.43 2.41 -7.96
CA PHE A 60 1.39 1.64 -7.29
C PHE A 60 1.95 0.77 -6.17
N GLY A 61 1.10 0.53 -5.18
CA GLY A 61 1.44 -0.26 -4.01
C GLY A 61 2.35 0.46 -3.02
N ASN A 62 2.23 0.12 -1.75
CA ASN A 62 2.99 0.71 -0.65
C ASN A 62 2.93 -0.17 0.58
N VAL A 63 3.84 0.05 1.52
CA VAL A 63 3.95 -0.73 2.76
C VAL A 63 4.10 0.20 3.95
N SER A 64 3.63 -0.22 5.12
CA SER A 64 3.82 0.52 6.37
C SER A 64 4.04 -0.38 7.57
N LEU A 65 4.65 0.19 8.60
CA LEU A 65 4.92 -0.45 9.88
C LEU A 65 4.55 0.50 11.03
N ARG A 66 3.76 0.02 11.99
CA ARG A 66 3.40 0.78 13.19
C ARG A 66 4.65 1.15 14.00
N SER A 67 4.69 2.38 14.47
CA SER A 67 5.72 2.91 15.34
C SER A 67 5.12 3.38 16.68
N GLU A 68 5.96 3.76 17.62
CA GLU A 68 5.51 4.32 18.91
C GLU A 68 4.75 5.64 18.76
N LYS A 69 5.09 6.43 17.74
CA LYS A 69 4.53 7.77 17.49
C LYS A 69 3.56 7.82 16.31
N GLY A 70 3.12 6.66 15.81
CA GLY A 70 2.27 6.58 14.63
C GLY A 70 2.65 5.39 13.75
N PHE A 71 3.07 5.64 12.52
CA PHE A 71 3.57 4.58 11.64
C PHE A 71 4.54 5.14 10.58
N VAL A 72 5.49 4.32 10.15
CA VAL A 72 6.30 4.61 8.97
C VAL A 72 5.63 4.01 7.72
N VAL A 73 5.68 4.72 6.60
CA VAL A 73 5.09 4.29 5.33
C VAL A 73 6.05 4.61 4.19
N SER A 74 6.10 3.78 3.15
CA SER A 74 6.85 4.12 1.94
C SER A 74 6.33 5.45 1.37
N ALA A 75 7.27 6.29 0.95
CA ALA A 75 6.99 7.64 0.50
C ALA A 75 6.32 7.67 -0.87
N THR A 76 5.66 8.79 -1.20
CA THR A 76 5.08 9.00 -2.52
C THR A 76 6.16 8.97 -3.61
N ALA A 77 5.77 8.61 -4.84
CA ALA A 77 6.63 8.53 -6.02
C ALA A 77 7.83 7.56 -5.91
N THR A 78 7.79 6.59 -5.00
CA THR A 78 8.84 5.57 -4.83
C THR A 78 8.52 4.24 -5.53
N GLY A 79 7.38 4.13 -6.22
CA GLY A 79 6.93 2.88 -6.87
C GLY A 79 7.95 2.30 -7.85
N GLY A 80 8.68 3.13 -8.61
CA GLY A 80 9.69 2.69 -9.57
C GLY A 80 11.06 2.32 -8.97
N VAL A 81 11.26 2.50 -7.66
CA VAL A 81 12.54 2.22 -6.99
C VAL A 81 12.48 0.85 -6.34
N ARG A 82 13.41 -0.05 -6.70
CA ARG A 82 13.41 -1.43 -6.20
C ARG A 82 13.76 -1.53 -4.71
N GLU A 83 14.80 -0.88 -4.27
CA GLU A 83 15.26 -0.83 -2.87
C GLU A 83 15.21 0.62 -2.39
N LEU A 84 14.36 0.90 -1.39
CA LEU A 84 14.17 2.29 -0.96
C LEU A 84 15.23 2.75 0.04
N GLY A 85 15.68 1.85 0.91
CA GLY A 85 16.41 2.24 2.10
C GLY A 85 15.55 3.12 3.01
N ALA A 86 16.11 3.55 4.14
CA ALA A 86 15.37 4.34 5.13
C ALA A 86 14.86 5.70 4.60
N GLU A 87 15.59 6.32 3.67
CA GLU A 87 15.23 7.61 3.05
C GLU A 87 13.96 7.55 2.20
N GLY A 88 13.56 6.36 1.74
CA GLY A 88 12.33 6.15 0.99
C GLY A 88 11.08 5.98 1.84
N TYR A 89 11.17 6.27 3.15
CA TYR A 89 10.06 6.16 4.09
C TYR A 89 9.81 7.48 4.82
N SER A 90 8.54 7.69 5.22
CA SER A 90 8.11 8.83 6.02
C SER A 90 7.40 8.36 7.28
N LEU A 91 7.63 9.04 8.40
CA LEU A 91 6.90 8.84 9.65
C LEU A 91 5.63 9.68 9.62
N VAL A 92 4.48 9.05 9.72
CA VAL A 92 3.18 9.70 9.93
C VAL A 92 2.93 9.78 11.43
N GLU A 93 2.79 11.00 11.96
CA GLU A 93 2.67 11.27 13.40
C GLU A 93 1.26 11.71 13.81
N ASP A 94 0.53 12.36 12.91
CA ASP A 94 -0.85 12.82 13.15
C ASP A 94 -1.67 12.63 11.88
N TRP A 95 -2.94 12.25 12.05
CA TRP A 95 -3.87 12.10 10.94
C TRP A 95 -5.32 12.25 11.39
N SER A 96 -6.17 12.51 10.43
CA SER A 96 -7.62 12.50 10.60
C SER A 96 -8.26 11.94 9.33
N VAL A 97 -8.81 10.75 9.41
CA VAL A 97 -9.54 10.15 8.28
C VAL A 97 -10.71 11.03 7.90
N ALA A 98 -11.55 11.43 8.86
CA ALA A 98 -12.70 12.30 8.63
C ALA A 98 -12.31 13.69 8.10
N GLY A 99 -11.16 14.23 8.55
CA GLY A 99 -10.63 15.50 8.08
C GLY A 99 -9.83 15.41 6.79
N ASN A 100 -9.67 14.22 6.22
CA ASN A 100 -8.89 13.94 5.02
C ASN A 100 -7.50 14.61 5.06
N ARG A 101 -6.75 14.43 6.15
CA ARG A 101 -5.47 15.08 6.39
C ARG A 101 -4.50 14.20 7.17
N LEU A 102 -3.21 14.43 6.98
CA LEU A 102 -2.16 13.88 7.83
C LEU A 102 -0.93 14.81 7.91
N THR A 103 -0.12 14.58 8.93
CA THR A 103 1.20 15.18 9.09
C THR A 103 2.25 14.08 9.05
N CYS A 104 3.29 14.28 8.24
CA CYS A 104 4.38 13.33 8.12
C CYS A 104 5.75 14.01 8.10
N ARG A 105 6.78 13.26 8.48
CA ARG A 105 8.19 13.69 8.51
C ARG A 105 9.05 12.68 7.78
N GLY A 106 10.02 13.18 7.02
CA GLY A 106 10.96 12.37 6.23
C GLY A 106 11.53 13.15 5.07
N SER A 107 12.36 12.52 4.26
CA SER A 107 12.96 13.14 3.07
C SER A 107 11.91 13.42 1.99
N LEU A 108 10.85 12.62 1.93
CA LEU A 108 9.75 12.71 0.98
C LEU A 108 8.39 12.68 1.71
N PRO A 109 7.30 13.19 1.11
CA PRO A 109 5.96 13.06 1.67
C PRO A 109 5.50 11.59 1.73
N ALA A 110 4.55 11.29 2.62
CA ALA A 110 3.94 9.96 2.73
C ALA A 110 3.19 9.56 1.46
N SER A 111 3.03 8.23 1.24
CA SER A 111 2.26 7.67 0.13
C SER A 111 0.84 8.22 0.06
N SER A 112 0.27 8.30 -1.16
CA SER A 112 -1.14 8.70 -1.41
C SER A 112 -2.18 7.82 -0.68
N GLU A 113 -1.82 6.59 -0.29
CA GLU A 113 -2.67 5.66 0.47
C GLU A 113 -2.42 5.67 1.99
N ALA A 114 -1.59 6.59 2.49
CA ALA A 114 -1.23 6.61 3.91
C ALA A 114 -2.45 6.75 4.86
N LEU A 115 -3.53 7.44 4.46
CA LEU A 115 -4.77 7.50 5.25
C LEU A 115 -5.52 6.16 5.28
N THR A 116 -5.46 5.36 4.24
CA THR A 116 -6.02 4.00 4.22
C THR A 116 -5.27 3.11 5.21
N HIS A 117 -3.92 3.23 5.27
CA HIS A 117 -3.11 2.53 6.28
C HIS A 117 -3.40 3.02 7.70
N ALA A 118 -3.52 4.34 7.89
CA ALA A 118 -3.89 4.94 9.17
C ALA A 118 -5.22 4.40 9.71
N ALA A 119 -6.19 4.23 8.82
CA ALA A 119 -7.52 3.71 9.16
C ALA A 119 -7.48 2.26 9.69
N VAL A 120 -6.58 1.41 9.16
CA VAL A 120 -6.32 0.07 9.73
C VAL A 120 -5.75 0.20 11.13
N TYR A 121 -4.74 1.05 11.33
CA TYR A 121 -4.10 1.24 12.62
C TYR A 121 -5.04 1.84 13.68
N GLU A 122 -6.02 2.67 13.29
CA GLU A 122 -7.07 3.15 14.21
C GLU A 122 -8.06 2.02 14.57
N ALA A 123 -8.39 1.17 13.62
CA ALA A 123 -9.42 0.14 13.77
C ALA A 123 -8.92 -1.08 14.55
N ASP A 124 -7.66 -1.42 14.42
CA ASP A 124 -7.01 -2.60 15.04
C ASP A 124 -5.68 -2.21 15.70
N ALA A 125 -5.68 -2.20 17.03
CA ALA A 125 -4.50 -1.85 17.83
C ALA A 125 -3.36 -2.88 17.72
N ASP A 126 -3.68 -4.12 17.35
CA ASP A 126 -2.73 -5.23 17.23
C ASP A 126 -2.11 -5.26 15.82
N ALA A 127 -2.70 -4.59 14.83
CA ALA A 127 -2.11 -4.46 13.50
C ALA A 127 -0.78 -3.70 13.57
N ARG A 128 0.29 -4.33 13.09
CA ARG A 128 1.65 -3.77 13.08
C ARG A 128 2.15 -3.47 11.69
N CYS A 129 1.68 -4.21 10.68
CA CYS A 129 2.10 -4.06 9.30
C CYS A 129 0.88 -3.98 8.39
N VAL A 130 0.93 -3.10 7.41
CA VAL A 130 -0.07 -2.98 6.34
C VAL A 130 0.65 -2.93 4.99
N VAL A 131 0.14 -3.69 4.03
CA VAL A 131 0.60 -3.73 2.65
C VAL A 131 -0.58 -3.44 1.73
N HIS A 132 -0.43 -2.45 0.86
CA HIS A 132 -1.28 -2.26 -0.30
C HIS A 132 -0.51 -2.69 -1.54
N ALA A 133 -1.13 -3.52 -2.38
CA ALA A 133 -0.52 -4.09 -3.57
C ALA A 133 -1.51 -4.12 -4.74
N HIS A 134 -1.02 -4.26 -5.95
CA HIS A 134 -1.84 -4.39 -7.15
C HIS A 134 -1.56 -5.68 -7.90
N SER A 135 -2.62 -6.39 -8.23
CA SER A 135 -2.53 -7.59 -9.06
C SER A 135 -3.91 -7.99 -9.56
N ARG A 136 -4.15 -7.95 -10.86
CA ARG A 136 -5.40 -8.44 -11.46
C ARG A 136 -5.69 -9.89 -11.10
N PRO A 137 -4.74 -10.84 -11.22
CA PRO A 137 -5.02 -12.23 -10.84
C PRO A 137 -5.38 -12.42 -9.36
N LEU A 138 -4.70 -11.69 -8.44
CA LEU A 138 -5.04 -11.77 -7.02
C LEU A 138 -6.40 -11.11 -6.71
N PHE A 139 -6.67 -9.96 -7.32
CA PHE A 139 -7.94 -9.25 -7.17
C PHE A 139 -9.12 -10.12 -7.58
N ASP A 140 -9.06 -10.70 -8.78
CA ASP A 140 -10.14 -11.53 -9.33
C ASP A 140 -10.25 -12.86 -8.54
N GLY A 141 -9.13 -13.55 -8.27
CA GLY A 141 -9.13 -14.81 -7.54
C GLY A 141 -9.61 -14.69 -6.08
N LEU A 142 -9.25 -13.61 -5.40
CA LEU A 142 -9.76 -13.33 -4.04
C LEU A 142 -11.27 -13.06 -4.06
N LEU A 143 -11.78 -12.31 -5.04
CA LEU A 143 -13.23 -12.08 -5.20
C LEU A 143 -13.98 -13.36 -5.49
N GLU A 144 -13.49 -14.20 -6.40
CA GLU A 144 -14.09 -15.50 -6.72
C GLU A 144 -14.10 -16.43 -5.50
N ALA A 145 -13.09 -16.35 -4.62
CA ALA A 145 -13.03 -17.08 -3.38
C ALA A 145 -13.92 -16.49 -2.26
N GLY A 146 -14.62 -15.38 -2.51
CA GLY A 146 -15.49 -14.73 -1.52
C GLY A 146 -14.75 -13.93 -0.46
N ALA A 147 -13.56 -13.41 -0.77
CA ALA A 147 -12.81 -12.57 0.15
C ALA A 147 -13.56 -11.28 0.52
N LEU A 148 -13.20 -10.72 1.67
CA LEU A 148 -13.72 -9.43 2.11
C LEU A 148 -13.39 -8.36 1.07
N HIS A 149 -14.27 -7.38 0.90
CA HIS A 149 -14.05 -6.29 -0.03
C HIS A 149 -14.71 -4.98 0.41
N THR A 150 -14.13 -3.86 -0.04
CA THR A 150 -14.73 -2.54 0.12
C THR A 150 -15.88 -2.32 -0.86
N PRO A 151 -16.78 -1.34 -0.63
CA PRO A 151 -17.79 -0.95 -1.61
C PRO A 151 -17.15 -0.42 -2.92
N ARG A 152 -17.79 -0.66 -4.07
CA ARG A 152 -17.32 -0.16 -5.38
C ARG A 152 -17.25 1.36 -5.49
N ASN A 153 -18.12 2.07 -4.77
CA ASN A 153 -18.18 3.52 -4.78
C ASN A 153 -17.20 4.18 -3.80
N ALA A 154 -16.46 3.40 -3.02
CA ALA A 154 -15.39 3.91 -2.18
C ALA A 154 -14.11 4.05 -3.05
N ALA A 155 -13.88 5.24 -3.60
CA ALA A 155 -12.71 5.49 -4.45
C ALA A 155 -11.42 5.50 -3.63
N TYR A 156 -10.30 5.04 -4.24
CA TYR A 156 -9.00 5.04 -3.58
C TYR A 156 -8.58 6.44 -3.11
N GLY A 157 -7.82 6.52 -2.02
CA GLY A 157 -7.30 7.77 -1.47
C GLY A 157 -8.37 8.71 -0.92
N THR A 158 -9.61 8.24 -0.73
CA THR A 158 -10.71 9.02 -0.16
C THR A 158 -11.02 8.58 1.27
N PRO A 159 -11.66 9.47 2.08
CA PRO A 159 -12.16 9.09 3.40
C PRO A 159 -13.10 7.88 3.38
N GLU A 160 -13.92 7.74 2.34
CA GLU A 160 -14.87 6.64 2.18
C GLU A 160 -14.15 5.30 2.07
N MET A 161 -13.03 5.24 1.32
CA MET A 161 -12.19 4.05 1.24
C MET A 161 -11.55 3.75 2.58
N ALA A 162 -10.98 4.74 3.25
CA ALA A 162 -10.35 4.58 4.55
C ALA A 162 -11.35 4.06 5.60
N VAL A 163 -12.57 4.62 5.64
CA VAL A 163 -13.66 4.16 6.52
C VAL A 163 -14.06 2.72 6.21
N ALA A 164 -14.23 2.38 4.93
CA ALA A 164 -14.62 1.02 4.53
C ALA A 164 -13.55 -0.02 4.93
N VAL A 165 -12.27 0.31 4.78
CA VAL A 165 -11.16 -0.55 5.22
C VAL A 165 -11.13 -0.67 6.74
N ALA A 166 -11.31 0.45 7.48
CA ALA A 166 -11.39 0.44 8.94
C ALA A 166 -12.54 -0.44 9.46
N ASP A 167 -13.69 -0.41 8.82
CA ASP A 167 -14.85 -1.22 9.20
C ASP A 167 -14.56 -2.72 9.02
N ILE A 168 -13.83 -3.09 7.97
CA ILE A 168 -13.38 -4.48 7.77
C ILE A 168 -12.36 -4.85 8.84
N ALA A 169 -11.32 -4.06 9.06
CA ALA A 169 -10.28 -4.34 10.05
C ALA A 169 -10.83 -4.45 11.49
N ARG A 170 -11.80 -3.60 11.85
CA ARG A 170 -12.49 -3.65 13.15
C ARG A 170 -13.31 -4.93 13.35
N ARG A 171 -13.91 -5.41 12.26
CA ARG A 171 -14.75 -6.63 12.26
C ARG A 171 -13.93 -7.90 12.24
N TYR A 172 -12.75 -7.86 11.65
CA TYR A 172 -11.82 -8.98 11.51
C TYR A 172 -10.43 -8.55 11.99
N PRO A 173 -10.25 -8.34 13.32
CA PRO A 173 -8.99 -7.90 13.89
C PRO A 173 -7.91 -8.98 13.80
N GLN A 174 -6.69 -8.60 14.06
CA GLN A 174 -5.43 -9.36 14.06
C GLN A 174 -4.80 -9.48 12.67
N GLU A 175 -5.47 -10.09 11.70
CA GLU A 175 -4.93 -10.17 10.33
C GLU A 175 -6.05 -10.33 9.29
N GLY A 176 -5.81 -9.82 8.11
CA GLY A 176 -6.74 -9.93 7.00
C GLY A 176 -6.11 -9.59 5.65
N ILE A 177 -6.74 -10.12 4.60
CA ILE A 177 -6.53 -9.70 3.22
C ILE A 177 -7.89 -9.37 2.62
N LEU A 178 -7.97 -8.26 1.90
CA LEU A 178 -9.21 -7.77 1.31
C LEU A 178 -8.97 -7.17 -0.07
N VAL A 179 -10.05 -7.10 -0.86
CA VAL A 179 -10.07 -6.48 -2.18
C VAL A 179 -10.65 -5.07 -2.08
N MET A 180 -9.99 -4.10 -2.69
CA MET A 180 -10.42 -2.70 -2.72
C MET A 180 -11.24 -2.45 -4.00
N LEU A 181 -12.58 -2.74 -4.00
CA LEU A 181 -13.40 -2.67 -5.21
C LEU A 181 -13.48 -1.29 -5.88
N GLY A 182 -13.27 -0.22 -5.13
CA GLY A 182 -13.18 1.16 -5.64
C GLY A 182 -11.77 1.55 -6.08
N HIS A 183 -10.83 0.60 -6.13
CA HIS A 183 -9.44 0.77 -6.54
C HIS A 183 -9.03 -0.41 -7.42
N ASP A 184 -8.99 -0.18 -8.72
CA ASP A 184 -8.78 -1.26 -9.69
C ASP A 184 -7.48 -2.03 -9.42
N GLU A 185 -7.56 -3.38 -9.41
CA GLU A 185 -6.47 -4.31 -9.05
C GLU A 185 -5.96 -4.21 -7.60
N GLY A 186 -6.49 -3.27 -6.81
CA GLY A 186 -6.01 -2.98 -5.45
C GLY A 186 -6.41 -4.05 -4.44
N ILE A 187 -5.43 -4.56 -3.71
CA ILE A 187 -5.62 -5.42 -2.55
C ILE A 187 -4.93 -4.80 -1.34
N LEU A 188 -5.42 -5.10 -0.14
CA LEU A 188 -4.81 -4.66 1.10
C LEU A 188 -4.69 -5.85 2.06
N ALA A 189 -3.50 -6.02 2.64
CA ALA A 189 -3.23 -7.01 3.67
C ALA A 189 -2.71 -6.31 4.94
N TYR A 190 -3.13 -6.79 6.10
CA TYR A 190 -2.68 -6.27 7.40
C TYR A 190 -2.51 -7.39 8.41
N GLY A 191 -1.69 -7.15 9.44
CA GLY A 191 -1.46 -8.16 10.46
C GLY A 191 -0.52 -7.72 11.58
N PRO A 192 -0.31 -8.61 12.59
CA PRO A 192 0.44 -8.30 13.80
C PRO A 192 1.96 -8.26 13.59
N SER A 193 2.44 -8.59 12.41
CA SER A 193 3.87 -8.52 12.07
C SER A 193 4.09 -8.52 10.55
N ILE A 194 5.27 -8.06 10.13
CA ILE A 194 5.73 -8.14 8.73
C ILE A 194 5.62 -9.58 8.22
N ARG A 195 6.06 -10.55 9.02
CA ARG A 195 6.03 -11.98 8.67
C ARG A 195 4.61 -12.51 8.47
N ALA A 196 3.66 -12.11 9.32
CA ALA A 196 2.26 -12.53 9.17
C ALA A 196 1.68 -12.03 7.84
N VAL A 197 1.87 -10.74 7.52
CA VAL A 197 1.39 -10.15 6.26
C VAL A 197 2.09 -10.77 5.05
N ALA A 198 3.40 -10.99 5.10
CA ALA A 198 4.14 -11.69 4.05
C ALA A 198 3.60 -13.10 3.79
N SER A 199 3.25 -13.83 4.86
CA SER A 199 2.66 -15.17 4.76
C SER A 199 1.26 -15.16 4.12
N LEU A 200 0.40 -14.19 4.46
CA LEU A 200 -0.92 -14.01 3.84
C LEU A 200 -0.81 -13.74 2.35
N ILE A 201 0.05 -12.79 1.96
CA ILE A 201 0.26 -12.45 0.55
C ILE A 201 0.86 -13.64 -0.21
N SER A 202 1.85 -14.33 0.37
CA SER A 202 2.47 -15.51 -0.25
C SER A 202 1.46 -16.65 -0.44
N PHE A 203 0.54 -16.84 0.51
CA PHE A 203 -0.56 -17.80 0.37
C PHE A 203 -1.49 -17.41 -0.78
N ALA A 204 -1.89 -16.15 -0.87
CA ALA A 204 -2.75 -15.64 -1.95
C ALA A 204 -2.06 -15.79 -3.32
N VAL A 205 -0.78 -15.43 -3.44
CA VAL A 205 0.00 -15.57 -4.67
C VAL A 205 0.02 -17.02 -5.14
N ARG A 206 0.31 -17.97 -4.27
CA ARG A 206 0.34 -19.39 -4.63
C ARG A 206 -1.01 -19.91 -5.13
N ASN A 207 -2.10 -19.47 -4.52
CA ASN A 207 -3.43 -20.01 -4.84
C ASN A 207 -4.11 -19.33 -6.02
N PHE A 208 -3.87 -18.03 -6.23
CA PHE A 208 -4.63 -17.25 -7.21
C PHE A 208 -3.77 -16.70 -8.35
N PHE A 209 -2.50 -16.36 -8.10
CA PHE A 209 -1.63 -15.82 -9.14
C PHE A 209 -1.06 -16.93 -10.03
N LEU A 210 -0.56 -18.02 -9.44
CA LEU A 210 0.07 -19.13 -10.16
C LEU A 210 -0.92 -20.13 -10.76
N SER A 211 -2.19 -20.12 -10.32
CA SER A 211 -3.23 -21.03 -10.78
C SER A 211 -4.05 -20.51 -11.97
N SER A 212 -3.83 -19.26 -12.41
CA SER A 212 -4.54 -18.68 -13.56
C SER A 212 -4.07 -19.34 -14.85
N PRO A 213 -4.98 -19.91 -15.70
CA PRO A 213 -4.61 -20.67 -16.90
C PRO A 213 -4.01 -19.84 -18.04
N GLY A 214 -3.63 -18.59 -17.80
CA GLY A 214 -3.01 -17.67 -18.77
C GLY A 214 -1.56 -17.25 -18.43
N CYS A 215 -1.01 -17.64 -17.30
CA CYS A 215 0.37 -17.29 -16.96
C CYS A 215 1.32 -18.33 -17.57
N GLY A 216 1.57 -18.20 -18.88
CA GLY A 216 2.65 -18.93 -19.56
C GLY A 216 3.96 -18.61 -18.83
N LYS A 217 4.68 -19.67 -18.46
CA LYS A 217 6.01 -19.64 -17.86
C LYS A 217 6.84 -18.51 -18.46
N MET A 218 7.10 -17.45 -17.71
CA MET A 218 8.19 -16.53 -18.05
C MET A 218 9.49 -17.32 -17.96
N CYS A 219 10.01 -17.76 -19.11
CA CYS A 219 11.36 -18.27 -19.21
C CYS A 219 12.34 -17.15 -18.84
N PRO A 220 13.24 -17.34 -17.88
CA PRO A 220 14.41 -16.50 -17.75
C PRO A 220 15.35 -16.87 -18.91
N HIS A 221 15.58 -15.97 -19.81
CA HIS A 221 16.42 -15.98 -21.00
C HIS A 221 15.64 -16.02 -22.33
N GLY A 222 15.72 -14.86 -23.01
CA GLY A 222 15.16 -14.66 -24.32
C GLY A 222 15.72 -15.62 -25.36
N ALA A 223 14.82 -16.31 -26.05
CA ALA A 223 14.85 -16.69 -27.44
C ALA A 223 13.63 -17.61 -27.72
N CYS A 224 12.51 -17.03 -28.14
CA CYS A 224 11.51 -17.80 -28.88
C CYS A 224 11.74 -17.54 -30.35
N HIS A 225 12.37 -18.47 -31.04
CA HIS A 225 12.24 -18.59 -32.49
C HIS A 225 10.86 -19.16 -32.81
N VAL A 226 10.13 -18.40 -33.61
CA VAL A 226 8.88 -18.84 -34.25
C VAL A 226 9.27 -19.62 -35.49
N SER A 227 8.79 -20.84 -35.62
CA SER A 227 8.65 -21.58 -36.87
C SER A 227 7.18 -21.87 -37.08
#